data_66c409392ea51d34d8c5e13ae9167ad6
#
_entry.id   66c409392ea51d34d8c5e13ae9167ad6
#
_cell.length_a   1.000
_cell.length_b   1.000
_cell.length_c   1.000
_cell.angle_alpha   90.00
_cell.angle_beta   90.00
_cell.angle_gamma   90.00
#
_symmetry.space_group_name_H-M   'P 1'
#
loop_
_entity.id
_entity.type
_entity.pdbx_description
1 polymer ?
#
loop_
_entity_poly.entity_id
_entity_poly.type
_entity_poly.pdbx_seq_one_letter_code
_entity_poly.pdbx_strand_id
1 'polypeptide(L)'
;MCDFKGDDSFKDYRECRNYYSFMECMQGVERFWNIFQERQQGNPDRSLVLMCFDEYASFLTALDKKEQEAVKKKIAVCVMMARSFGMSIIFVCQMGYAETFDKIRNNITCVIAMSNISKEMQQMFFYNVKDDIRTDKTRGTGHVLFDGCRLQHIVVPRIRNIKKMNLYVKKLLDRNGIIEEG
;
A
#
# COMPACT_ATOMS: atom_id res chain seq x y z
N MET A 1 8.29 -1.46 4.96
CA MET A 1 7.84 -0.25 4.27
C MET A 1 8.77 -0.03 3.09
N CYS A 2 8.20 0.17 1.91
CA CYS A 2 8.94 0.53 0.70
C CYS A 2 8.65 1.99 0.37
N ASP A 3 9.69 2.81 0.25
CA ASP A 3 9.62 4.23 -0.11
C ASP A 3 10.50 4.45 -1.34
N PHE A 4 9.89 4.33 -2.52
CA PHE A 4 10.67 4.43 -3.76
C PHE A 4 11.21 5.85 -4.01
N LYS A 5 10.50 6.87 -3.53
CA LYS A 5 10.92 8.26 -3.70
C LYS A 5 12.07 8.66 -2.78
N GLY A 6 12.22 8.01 -1.62
CA GLY A 6 13.18 8.39 -0.59
C GLY A 6 12.84 9.73 0.06
N ASP A 7 11.55 9.97 0.30
CA ASP A 7 11.05 11.27 0.78
C ASP A 7 11.61 11.62 2.17
N ASP A 8 11.96 12.90 2.36
CA ASP A 8 12.49 13.39 3.63
C ASP A 8 11.49 13.29 4.79
N SER A 9 10.21 13.15 4.50
CA SER A 9 9.19 12.88 5.52
C SER A 9 9.42 11.54 6.23
N PHE A 10 10.14 10.61 5.60
CA PHE A 10 10.45 9.28 6.12
C PHE A 10 11.91 9.14 6.59
N LYS A 11 12.69 10.23 6.61
CA LYS A 11 14.11 10.20 7.02
C LYS A 11 14.37 9.52 8.36
N ASP A 12 13.43 9.64 9.30
CA ASP A 12 13.52 9.02 10.62
C ASP A 12 13.45 7.48 10.58
N TYR A 13 13.06 6.87 9.45
CA TYR A 13 12.89 5.42 9.31
C TYR A 13 14.02 4.74 8.55
N ARG A 14 14.96 5.49 7.96
CA ARG A 14 16.01 4.98 7.06
C ARG A 14 16.91 3.92 7.69
N GLU A 15 17.07 3.95 9.01
CA GLU A 15 17.89 2.96 9.75
C GLU A 15 17.06 1.76 10.24
N CYS A 16 15.75 1.76 10.02
CA CYS A 16 14.89 0.68 10.47
C CYS A 16 15.03 -0.56 9.59
N ARG A 17 15.07 -1.72 10.20
CA ARG A 17 15.30 -3.02 9.54
C ARG A 17 14.33 -3.32 8.38
N ASN A 18 13.08 -2.91 8.49
CA ASN A 18 12.03 -3.19 7.51
C ASN A 18 11.64 -1.94 6.70
N TYR A 19 12.57 -0.99 6.55
CA TYR A 19 12.46 0.14 5.67
C TYR A 19 13.37 -0.08 4.45
N TYR A 20 12.86 0.14 3.27
CA TYR A 20 13.53 -0.05 1.99
C TYR A 20 13.30 1.19 1.14
N SER A 21 14.37 1.80 0.65
CA SER A 21 14.31 3.00 -0.19
C SER A 21 14.79 2.73 -1.62
N PHE A 22 14.31 3.51 -2.56
CA PHE A 22 14.72 3.40 -3.96
C PHE A 22 14.66 1.96 -4.48
N MET A 23 15.72 1.49 -5.10
CA MET A 23 15.80 0.13 -5.66
C MET A 23 15.82 -0.97 -4.60
N GLU A 24 16.11 -0.66 -3.33
CA GLU A 24 15.98 -1.62 -2.23
C GLU A 24 14.52 -2.06 -1.99
N CYS A 25 13.54 -1.32 -2.52
CA CYS A 25 12.13 -1.73 -2.52
C CYS A 25 11.95 -3.13 -3.15
N MET A 26 12.84 -3.56 -4.05
CA MET A 26 12.87 -4.94 -4.55
C MET A 26 13.05 -5.94 -3.41
N GLN A 27 13.96 -5.68 -2.48
CA GLN A 27 14.20 -6.54 -1.31
C GLN A 27 12.96 -6.59 -0.39
N GLY A 28 12.26 -5.46 -0.25
CA GLY A 28 11.00 -5.39 0.49
C GLY A 28 9.91 -6.28 -0.12
N VAL A 29 9.77 -6.27 -1.45
CA VAL A 29 8.86 -7.16 -2.19
C VAL A 29 9.25 -8.63 -2.01
N GLU A 30 10.55 -8.96 -2.16
CA GLU A 30 11.02 -10.34 -1.99
C GLU A 30 10.80 -10.84 -0.56
N ARG A 31 11.06 -10.03 0.45
CA ARG A 31 10.81 -10.39 1.84
C ARG A 31 9.32 -10.68 2.09
N PHE A 32 8.44 -9.81 1.60
CA PHE A 32 6.99 -10.02 1.73
C PHE A 32 6.53 -11.30 1.02
N TRP A 33 7.04 -11.55 -0.18
CA TRP A 33 6.79 -12.77 -0.94
C TRP A 33 7.25 -14.03 -0.21
N ASN A 34 8.46 -14.02 0.37
CA ASN A 34 9.01 -15.17 1.08
C ASN A 34 8.16 -15.51 2.33
N ILE A 35 7.74 -14.50 3.11
CA ILE A 35 6.83 -14.72 4.25
C ILE A 35 5.51 -15.36 3.77
N PHE A 36 4.96 -14.88 2.65
CA PHE A 36 3.74 -15.47 2.09
C PHE A 36 3.96 -16.93 1.70
N GLN A 37 5.06 -17.27 1.03
CA GLN A 37 5.37 -18.65 0.64
C GLN A 37 5.57 -19.55 1.85
N GLU A 38 6.30 -19.12 2.88
CA GLU A 38 6.47 -19.88 4.12
C GLU A 38 5.12 -20.21 4.77
N ARG A 39 4.23 -19.23 4.85
CA ARG A 39 2.88 -19.43 5.40
C ARG A 39 2.02 -20.34 4.54
N GLN A 40 2.16 -20.27 3.23
CA GLN A 40 1.49 -21.17 2.27
C GLN A 40 2.00 -22.61 2.39
N GLN A 41 3.29 -22.79 2.71
CA GLN A 41 3.92 -24.10 2.91
C GLN A 41 3.69 -24.70 4.30
N GLY A 42 2.85 -24.09 5.13
CA GLY A 42 2.45 -24.67 6.41
C GLY A 42 3.00 -23.96 7.66
N ASN A 43 3.73 -22.86 7.54
CA ASN A 43 4.05 -22.02 8.70
C ASN A 43 2.73 -21.53 9.33
N PRO A 44 2.45 -21.83 10.62
CA PRO A 44 1.17 -21.53 11.27
C PRO A 44 1.03 -20.04 11.67
N ASP A 45 2.11 -19.26 11.60
CA ASP A 45 2.06 -17.84 11.98
C ASP A 45 1.05 -17.08 11.09
N ARG A 46 0.12 -16.39 11.75
CA ARG A 46 -0.92 -15.54 11.13
C ARG A 46 -0.89 -14.12 11.70
N SER A 47 0.19 -13.74 12.38
CA SER A 47 0.40 -12.36 12.82
C SER A 47 0.31 -11.40 11.64
N LEU A 48 -0.24 -10.21 11.86
CA LEU A 48 -0.42 -9.23 10.79
C LEU A 48 0.93 -8.81 10.19
N VAL A 49 1.09 -9.03 8.89
CA VAL A 49 2.19 -8.48 8.10
C VAL A 49 1.62 -7.49 7.10
N LEU A 50 2.03 -6.23 7.22
CA LEU A 50 1.58 -5.14 6.37
C LEU A 50 2.75 -4.62 5.53
N MET A 51 2.65 -4.70 4.21
CA MET A 51 3.55 -4.01 3.29
C MET A 51 2.91 -2.66 2.91
N CYS A 52 3.54 -1.56 3.29
CA CYS A 52 3.19 -0.24 2.79
C CYS A 52 4.17 0.12 1.68
N PHE A 53 3.68 0.36 0.47
CA PHE A 53 4.49 0.70 -0.70
C PHE A 53 4.14 2.10 -1.18
N ASP A 54 5.03 3.06 -0.93
CA ASP A 54 4.92 4.43 -1.42
C ASP A 54 5.54 4.56 -2.81
N GLU A 55 4.83 5.24 -3.71
CA GLU A 55 5.19 5.43 -5.13
C GLU A 55 5.40 4.11 -5.91
N TYR A 56 4.52 3.12 -5.67
CA TYR A 56 4.59 1.81 -6.36
C TYR A 56 4.60 1.93 -7.89
N ALA A 57 3.81 2.84 -8.46
CA ALA A 57 3.77 3.05 -9.90
C ALA A 57 5.12 3.53 -10.46
N SER A 58 5.75 4.47 -9.77
CA SER A 58 7.07 4.99 -10.14
C SER A 58 8.15 3.92 -10.04
N PHE A 59 8.10 3.09 -9.00
CA PHE A 59 8.99 1.94 -8.85
C PHE A 59 8.88 0.97 -10.04
N LEU A 60 7.68 0.59 -10.43
CA LEU A 60 7.48 -0.29 -11.58
C LEU A 60 8.04 0.29 -12.87
N THR A 61 7.90 1.60 -13.07
CA THR A 61 8.41 2.29 -14.27
C THR A 61 9.95 2.30 -14.33
N ALA A 62 10.62 2.25 -13.18
CA ALA A 62 12.09 2.24 -13.10
C ALA A 62 12.70 0.86 -13.36
N LEU A 63 11.91 -0.21 -13.32
CA LEU A 63 12.36 -1.57 -13.58
C LEU A 63 12.43 -1.89 -15.07
N ASP A 64 13.31 -2.81 -15.47
CA ASP A 64 13.23 -3.40 -16.79
C ASP A 64 11.94 -4.24 -16.94
N LYS A 65 11.57 -4.57 -18.18
CA LYS A 65 10.33 -5.31 -18.46
C LYS A 65 10.25 -6.67 -17.76
N LYS A 66 11.36 -7.37 -17.64
CA LYS A 66 11.41 -8.71 -17.01
C LYS A 66 11.22 -8.61 -15.51
N GLU A 67 11.92 -7.68 -14.87
CA GLU A 67 11.79 -7.39 -13.44
C GLU A 67 10.39 -6.88 -13.11
N GLN A 68 9.86 -5.95 -13.92
CA GLN A 68 8.52 -5.41 -13.76
C GLN A 68 7.45 -6.51 -13.78
N GLU A 69 7.49 -7.42 -14.75
CA GLU A 69 6.54 -8.53 -14.84
C GLU A 69 6.70 -9.52 -13.69
N ALA A 70 7.93 -9.78 -13.24
CA ALA A 70 8.18 -10.64 -12.09
C ALA A 70 7.58 -10.05 -10.79
N VAL A 71 7.79 -8.76 -10.54
CA VAL A 71 7.20 -8.04 -9.41
C VAL A 71 5.68 -8.03 -9.50
N LYS A 72 5.11 -7.65 -10.64
CA LYS A 72 3.66 -7.64 -10.85
C LYS A 72 3.03 -8.99 -10.59
N LYS A 73 3.67 -10.09 -11.01
CA LYS A 73 3.19 -11.45 -10.77
C LYS A 73 3.15 -11.78 -9.27
N LYS A 74 4.22 -11.51 -8.53
CA LYS A 74 4.29 -11.75 -7.08
C LYS A 74 3.23 -10.94 -6.34
N ILE A 75 3.16 -9.66 -6.63
CA ILE A 75 2.17 -8.74 -6.03
C ILE A 75 0.74 -9.20 -6.34
N ALA A 76 0.46 -9.60 -7.58
CA ALA A 76 -0.89 -10.07 -7.96
C ALA A 76 -1.31 -11.31 -7.15
N VAL A 77 -0.41 -12.29 -7.00
CA VAL A 77 -0.69 -13.48 -6.18
C VAL A 77 -0.93 -13.10 -4.72
N CYS A 78 -0.09 -12.21 -4.16
CA CYS A 78 -0.26 -11.75 -2.79
C CYS A 78 -1.59 -10.99 -2.59
N VAL A 79 -1.96 -10.09 -3.49
CA VAL A 79 -3.24 -9.36 -3.39
C VAL A 79 -4.44 -10.31 -3.43
N MET A 80 -4.37 -11.38 -4.22
CA MET A 80 -5.46 -12.36 -4.33
C MET A 80 -5.54 -13.30 -3.12
N MET A 81 -4.41 -13.69 -2.53
CA MET A 81 -4.35 -14.84 -1.61
C MET A 81 -3.85 -14.51 -0.20
N ALA A 82 -3.00 -13.49 -0.03
CA ALA A 82 -2.25 -13.30 1.20
C ALA A 82 -3.11 -12.92 2.42
N ARG A 83 -4.33 -12.41 2.20
CA ARG A 83 -5.27 -12.05 3.28
C ARG A 83 -5.59 -13.23 4.20
N SER A 84 -5.80 -14.44 3.66
CA SER A 84 -6.04 -15.66 4.44
C SER A 84 -4.83 -16.10 5.27
N PHE A 85 -3.66 -15.55 4.96
CA PHE A 85 -2.41 -15.76 5.67
C PHE A 85 -2.03 -14.60 6.61
N GLY A 86 -2.98 -13.70 6.95
CA GLY A 86 -2.73 -12.56 7.83
C GLY A 86 -1.88 -11.45 7.19
N MET A 87 -1.85 -11.35 5.88
CA MET A 87 -0.99 -10.39 5.17
C MET A 87 -1.81 -9.42 4.32
N SER A 88 -1.37 -8.15 4.26
CA SER A 88 -2.04 -7.10 3.48
C SER A 88 -1.03 -6.14 2.84
N ILE A 89 -1.45 -5.48 1.78
CA ILE A 89 -0.64 -4.48 1.07
C ILE A 89 -1.41 -3.16 1.01
N ILE A 90 -0.71 -2.06 1.29
CA ILE A 90 -1.17 -0.70 1.04
C ILE A 90 -0.31 -0.11 -0.06
N PHE A 91 -0.91 0.26 -1.17
CA PHE A 91 -0.25 1.02 -2.24
C PHE A 91 -0.57 2.50 -2.05
N VAL A 92 0.46 3.33 -2.11
CA VAL A 92 0.33 4.78 -2.14
C VAL A 92 0.88 5.27 -3.47
N CYS A 93 0.10 6.04 -4.20
CA CYS A 93 0.48 6.57 -5.50
C CYS A 93 -0.11 7.98 -5.66
N GLN A 94 0.63 8.88 -6.27
CA GLN A 94 0.11 10.20 -6.64
C GLN A 94 -0.89 10.10 -7.79
N MET A 95 -0.63 9.20 -8.74
CA MET A 95 -1.54 8.87 -9.84
C MET A 95 -1.65 7.35 -9.98
N GLY A 96 -2.89 6.86 -10.09
CA GLY A 96 -3.13 5.45 -10.40
C GLY A 96 -3.16 5.29 -11.92
N TYR A 97 -2.15 4.67 -12.48
CA TYR A 97 -2.17 4.27 -13.89
C TYR A 97 -2.86 2.92 -14.05
N ALA A 98 -3.73 2.80 -15.05
CA ALA A 98 -4.45 1.55 -15.32
C ALA A 98 -3.48 0.36 -15.46
N GLU A 99 -2.36 0.54 -16.15
CA GLU A 99 -1.33 -0.48 -16.36
C GLU A 99 -0.66 -0.98 -15.07
N THR A 100 -0.63 -0.13 -14.03
CA THR A 100 -0.03 -0.48 -12.71
C THR A 100 -0.90 -1.48 -11.96
N PHE A 101 -2.23 -1.32 -12.04
CA PHE A 101 -3.20 -2.06 -11.23
C PHE A 101 -4.08 -3.02 -12.03
N ASP A 102 -3.85 -3.18 -13.33
CA ASP A 102 -4.70 -3.92 -14.26
C ASP A 102 -5.10 -5.31 -13.71
N LYS A 103 -4.13 -6.13 -13.33
CA LYS A 103 -4.37 -7.50 -12.85
C LYS A 103 -4.92 -7.60 -11.41
N ILE A 104 -4.81 -6.54 -10.61
CA ILE A 104 -5.12 -6.59 -9.17
C ILE A 104 -6.28 -5.69 -8.77
N ARG A 105 -6.71 -4.79 -9.64
CA ARG A 105 -7.74 -3.77 -9.36
C ARG A 105 -9.00 -4.34 -8.70
N ASN A 106 -9.51 -5.45 -9.22
CA ASN A 106 -10.75 -6.07 -8.72
C ASN A 106 -10.60 -6.75 -7.36
N ASN A 107 -9.36 -6.91 -6.88
CA ASN A 107 -9.06 -7.49 -5.57
C ASN A 107 -8.67 -6.41 -4.53
N ILE A 108 -8.66 -5.15 -4.93
CA ILE A 108 -8.44 -4.03 -4.00
C ILE A 108 -9.78 -3.73 -3.31
N THR A 109 -9.86 -4.06 -2.03
CA THR A 109 -11.11 -3.94 -1.25
C THR A 109 -11.35 -2.56 -0.68
N CYS A 110 -10.31 -1.72 -0.61
CA CYS A 110 -10.42 -0.36 -0.10
C CYS A 110 -9.60 0.60 -0.96
N VAL A 111 -10.24 1.64 -1.47
CA VAL A 111 -9.58 2.71 -2.23
C VAL A 111 -9.81 4.03 -1.51
N ILE A 112 -8.73 4.73 -1.18
CA ILE A 112 -8.77 6.05 -0.55
C ILE A 112 -8.24 7.07 -1.55
N ALA A 113 -9.09 8.01 -1.97
CA ALA A 113 -8.72 9.10 -2.85
C ALA A 113 -8.81 10.42 -2.09
N MET A 114 -7.67 11.09 -1.94
CA MET A 114 -7.58 12.38 -1.26
C MET A 114 -7.80 13.52 -2.24
N SER A 115 -8.47 14.57 -1.79
CA SER A 115 -8.84 15.72 -2.61
C SER A 115 -9.81 15.34 -3.75
N ASN A 116 -9.81 16.09 -4.85
CA ASN A 116 -10.66 15.81 -6.01
C ASN A 116 -10.09 14.64 -6.83
N ILE A 117 -10.95 13.79 -7.32
CA ILE A 117 -10.59 12.60 -8.07
C ILE A 117 -10.60 12.92 -9.57
N SER A 118 -9.51 12.61 -10.28
CA SER A 118 -9.45 12.77 -11.73
C SER A 118 -10.44 11.85 -12.45
N LYS A 119 -10.79 12.19 -13.70
CA LYS A 119 -11.72 11.38 -14.50
C LYS A 119 -11.18 9.95 -14.74
N GLU A 120 -9.89 9.83 -14.93
CA GLU A 120 -9.20 8.54 -15.11
C GLU A 120 -9.34 7.67 -13.86
N MET A 121 -9.10 8.25 -12.69
CA MET A 121 -9.27 7.56 -11.40
C MET A 121 -10.73 7.19 -11.14
N GLN A 122 -11.68 8.05 -11.52
CA GLN A 122 -13.11 7.74 -11.42
C GLN A 122 -13.47 6.53 -12.28
N GLN A 123 -13.01 6.49 -13.53
CA GLN A 123 -13.25 5.36 -14.42
C GLN A 123 -12.59 4.07 -13.92
N MET A 124 -11.41 4.19 -13.33
CA MET A 124 -10.65 3.02 -12.92
C MET A 124 -11.16 2.38 -11.62
N PHE A 125 -11.44 3.18 -10.59
CA PHE A 125 -11.77 2.65 -9.27
C PHE A 125 -13.18 2.99 -8.77
N PHE A 126 -13.79 4.07 -9.26
CA PHE A 126 -15.04 4.62 -8.73
C PHE A 126 -16.19 4.54 -9.75
N TYR A 127 -16.06 3.74 -10.80
CA TYR A 127 -17.03 3.68 -11.91
C TYR A 127 -18.47 3.47 -11.42
N ASN A 128 -18.68 2.54 -10.48
CA ASN A 128 -20.01 2.19 -9.97
C ASN A 128 -20.64 3.27 -9.08
N VAL A 129 -19.88 4.25 -8.63
CA VAL A 129 -20.30 5.30 -7.67
C VAL A 129 -19.93 6.70 -8.16
N LYS A 130 -19.64 6.85 -9.46
CA LYS A 130 -19.14 8.10 -10.04
C LYS A 130 -20.09 9.29 -9.83
N ASP A 131 -21.38 9.05 -9.79
CA ASP A 131 -22.40 10.09 -9.65
C ASP A 131 -22.51 10.61 -8.20
N ASP A 132 -21.98 9.87 -7.22
CA ASP A 132 -21.92 10.25 -5.81
C ASP A 132 -20.61 10.97 -5.43
N ILE A 133 -19.68 11.10 -6.37
CA ILE A 133 -18.39 11.75 -6.12
C ILE A 133 -18.57 13.27 -6.05
N ARG A 134 -18.18 13.84 -4.90
CA ARG A 134 -18.15 15.30 -4.74
C ARG A 134 -16.84 15.88 -5.27
N THR A 135 -16.94 17.00 -5.97
CA THR A 135 -15.82 17.71 -6.59
C THR A 135 -15.34 18.92 -5.79
N ASP A 136 -15.94 19.18 -4.64
CA ASP A 136 -15.67 20.31 -3.74
C ASP A 136 -14.65 19.96 -2.63
N LYS A 137 -13.80 18.97 -2.85
CA LYS A 137 -12.86 18.48 -1.85
C LYS A 137 -11.69 19.44 -1.66
N THR A 138 -11.38 19.69 -0.40
CA THR A 138 -10.26 20.51 0.03
C THR A 138 -9.14 19.63 0.60
N ARG A 139 -8.00 20.24 0.90
CA ARG A 139 -6.86 19.53 1.53
C ARG A 139 -7.30 18.85 2.83
N GLY A 140 -6.94 17.60 2.99
CA GLY A 140 -7.29 16.78 4.17
C GLY A 140 -8.67 16.13 4.10
N THR A 141 -9.42 16.32 3.00
CA THR A 141 -10.70 15.63 2.76
C THR A 141 -10.58 14.72 1.54
N GLY A 142 -11.46 13.74 1.42
CA GLY A 142 -11.42 12.81 0.32
C GLY A 142 -12.61 11.86 0.31
N HIS A 143 -12.43 10.76 -0.37
CA HIS A 143 -13.39 9.68 -0.51
C HIS A 143 -12.72 8.36 -0.15
N VAL A 144 -13.46 7.46 0.47
CA VAL A 144 -13.09 6.06 0.62
C VAL A 144 -14.16 5.19 -0.01
N LEU A 145 -13.72 4.23 -0.80
CA LEU A 145 -14.59 3.24 -1.43
C LEU A 145 -14.23 1.87 -0.87
N PHE A 146 -15.22 1.19 -0.30
CA PHE A 146 -15.10 -0.19 0.17
C PHE A 146 -15.81 -1.13 -0.80
N ASP A 147 -15.17 -2.24 -1.10
CA ASP A 147 -15.71 -3.35 -1.89
C ASP A 147 -16.33 -2.91 -3.24
N GLY A 148 -15.82 -1.83 -3.82
CA GLY A 148 -16.24 -1.31 -5.12
C GLY A 148 -17.63 -0.64 -5.18
N CYS A 149 -18.34 -0.53 -4.05
CA CYS A 149 -19.73 -0.02 -4.07
C CYS A 149 -20.10 0.91 -2.89
N ARG A 150 -19.40 0.84 -1.77
CA ARG A 150 -19.74 1.63 -0.59
C ARG A 150 -18.85 2.86 -0.48
N LEU A 151 -19.31 3.98 -1.01
CA LEU A 151 -18.63 5.27 -0.98
C LEU A 151 -18.88 6.01 0.33
N GLN A 152 -17.83 6.56 0.92
CA GLN A 152 -17.90 7.46 2.06
C GLN A 152 -17.03 8.69 1.85
N HIS A 153 -17.46 9.83 2.38
CA HIS A 153 -16.65 11.04 2.43
C HIS A 153 -15.83 11.04 3.72
N ILE A 154 -14.56 11.35 3.61
CA ILE A 154 -13.66 11.32 4.76
C ILE A 154 -12.98 12.66 4.98
N VAL A 155 -12.66 12.90 6.25
CA VAL A 155 -11.79 13.99 6.70
C VAL A 155 -10.66 13.35 7.48
N VAL A 156 -9.43 13.60 7.05
CA VAL A 156 -8.23 13.08 7.73
C VAL A 156 -7.91 14.00 8.90
N PRO A 157 -7.88 13.50 10.13
CA PRO A 157 -7.56 14.31 11.29
C PRO A 157 -6.09 14.75 11.27
N ARG A 158 -5.83 15.96 11.79
CA ARG A 158 -4.47 16.43 11.96
C ARG A 158 -3.74 15.60 13.01
N ILE A 159 -2.57 15.10 12.66
CA ILE A 159 -1.67 14.43 13.61
C ILE A 159 -1.13 15.46 14.59
N ARG A 160 -1.49 15.34 15.88
CA ARG A 160 -1.09 16.30 16.91
C ARG A 160 0.35 16.11 17.40
N ASN A 161 0.82 14.87 17.42
CA ASN A 161 2.16 14.53 17.93
C ASN A 161 2.90 13.62 16.93
N ILE A 162 3.55 14.25 15.96
CA ILE A 162 4.33 13.55 14.92
C ILE A 162 5.49 12.76 15.54
N LYS A 163 6.17 13.29 16.56
CA LYS A 163 7.30 12.59 17.23
C LYS A 163 6.84 11.26 17.85
N LYS A 164 5.69 11.28 18.54
CA LYS A 164 5.11 10.06 19.13
C LYS A 164 4.70 9.06 18.05
N MET A 165 4.09 9.52 16.97
CA MET A 165 3.74 8.68 15.82
C MET A 165 4.99 8.04 15.22
N ASN A 166 6.04 8.82 14.94
CA ASN A 166 7.28 8.30 14.37
C ASN A 166 7.93 7.24 15.26
N LEU A 167 7.87 7.42 16.59
CA LEU A 167 8.38 6.42 17.53
C LEU A 167 7.63 5.07 17.41
N TYR A 168 6.31 5.10 17.28
CA TYR A 168 5.52 3.87 17.09
C TYR A 168 5.82 3.22 15.74
N VAL A 169 5.92 4.01 14.66
CA VAL A 169 6.25 3.48 13.33
C VAL A 169 7.64 2.84 13.34
N LYS A 170 8.64 3.47 13.95
CA LYS A 170 9.98 2.85 14.14
C LYS A 170 9.90 1.49 14.84
N LYS A 171 9.19 1.42 15.94
CA LYS A 171 9.00 0.16 16.67
C LYS A 171 8.38 -0.92 15.81
N LEU A 172 7.43 -0.58 14.92
CA LEU A 172 6.81 -1.53 13.98
C LEU A 172 7.80 -1.96 12.89
N LEU A 173 8.60 -1.03 12.36
CA LEU A 173 9.58 -1.30 11.32
C LEU A 173 10.77 -2.13 11.82
N ASP A 174 11.10 -2.07 13.10
CA ASP A 174 12.21 -2.82 13.69
C ASP A 174 11.79 -4.20 14.23
N ARG A 175 10.50 -4.49 14.30
CA ARG A 175 10.00 -5.79 14.80
C ARG A 175 10.34 -6.95 13.87
N ASN A 176 10.67 -8.08 14.47
CA ASN A 176 10.89 -9.37 13.79
C ASN A 176 9.59 -10.13 13.45
N GLY A 177 8.53 -9.42 13.08
CA GLY A 177 7.28 -10.05 12.62
C GLY A 177 6.33 -10.58 13.70
N ILE A 178 6.69 -10.55 14.98
CA ILE A 178 5.83 -11.01 16.08
C ILE A 178 5.33 -9.79 16.85
N ILE A 179 4.02 -9.57 16.84
CA ILE A 179 3.35 -8.69 17.81
C ILE A 179 3.10 -9.55 19.04
N GLU A 180 3.94 -9.43 20.05
CA GLU A 180 3.55 -9.86 21.39
C GLU A 180 2.45 -8.90 21.85
N GLU A 181 1.24 -9.42 21.99
CA GLU A 181 0.14 -8.70 22.63
C GLU A 181 0.53 -8.52 24.11
N GLY A 182 0.75 -7.29 24.50
CA GLY A 182 0.92 -6.86 25.87
C GLY A 182 -0.28 -6.07 26.34
#